data_c7687faf0e74a59d2c450d93ba681e7c
#
_entry.id   c7687faf0e74a59d2c450d93ba681e7c
#
_cell.length_a   1.000
_cell.length_b   1.000
_cell.length_c   1.000
_cell.angle_alpha   90.00
_cell.angle_beta   90.00
_cell.angle_gamma   90.00
#
_symmetry.space_group_name_H-M   'P 1'
#
loop_
_entity.id
_entity.type
_entity.pdbx_description
1 polymer ?
#
loop_
_entity_poly.entity_id
_entity_poly.type
_entity_poly.pdbx_seq_one_letter_code
_entity_poly.pdbx_strand_id
1 'polypeptide(L)'
;YDLEAAKKDGYDTFMLKEIYEQPHVIAETLRGRIVNQKIVLDELNDIDFHQFNKVYFVACGTAYHASLCGSQVLERATKLPVIATVASEFRYNDPLVDEQTLAIFVSQSGETADTLAALRLAKEKGATTIAIANVLGSTISRDANYVLYTCAGPEIAVASTKAYTTQLI
;
A
#
# COMPACT_ATOMS: atom_id res chain seq x y z
N TYR A 1 2.79 7.51 -17.86
CA TYR A 1 1.64 8.39 -17.57
C TYR A 1 0.99 8.82 -18.87
N ASP A 2 -0.30 8.59 -19.02
CA ASP A 2 -1.07 9.10 -20.13
C ASP A 2 -1.27 10.61 -19.95
N LEU A 3 -0.81 11.42 -20.90
CA LEU A 3 -0.95 12.87 -20.89
C LEU A 3 -2.42 13.33 -20.85
N GLU A 4 -3.36 12.52 -21.36
CA GLU A 4 -4.79 12.78 -21.29
C GLU A 4 -5.30 12.68 -19.85
N ALA A 5 -4.85 11.69 -19.08
CA ALA A 5 -5.24 11.53 -17.67
C ALA A 5 -4.75 12.68 -16.77
N ALA A 6 -3.72 13.41 -17.21
CA ALA A 6 -3.20 14.58 -16.49
C ALA A 6 -3.96 15.88 -16.79
N LYS A 7 -5.01 15.85 -17.62
CA LYS A 7 -5.87 17.02 -17.87
C LYS A 7 -6.99 17.11 -16.85
N LYS A 8 -7.52 18.31 -16.66
CA LYS A 8 -8.65 18.53 -15.74
C LYS A 8 -9.99 17.99 -16.26
N ASP A 9 -10.12 17.67 -17.55
CA ASP A 9 -11.30 17.08 -18.21
C ASP A 9 -12.63 17.82 -17.90
N GLY A 10 -12.56 19.15 -17.86
CA GLY A 10 -13.74 20.02 -17.60
C GLY A 10 -14.02 20.27 -16.10
N TYR A 11 -13.25 19.71 -15.19
CA TYR A 11 -13.36 20.03 -13.77
C TYR A 11 -12.57 21.32 -13.41
N ASP A 12 -13.04 22.07 -12.44
CA ASP A 12 -12.38 23.31 -11.99
C ASP A 12 -11.02 23.03 -11.38
N THR A 13 -10.86 21.92 -10.65
CA THR A 13 -9.62 21.52 -9.98
C THR A 13 -9.31 20.04 -10.20
N PHE A 14 -8.03 19.68 -10.10
CA PHE A 14 -7.61 18.27 -10.10
C PHE A 14 -8.22 17.50 -8.95
N MET A 15 -8.31 18.09 -7.77
CA MET A 15 -8.91 17.45 -6.61
C MET A 15 -10.36 17.07 -6.86
N LEU A 16 -11.16 17.96 -7.48
CA LEU A 16 -12.55 17.67 -7.81
C LEU A 16 -12.65 16.51 -8.81
N LYS A 17 -11.85 16.53 -9.88
CA LYS A 17 -11.74 15.43 -10.82
C LYS A 17 -11.43 14.11 -10.11
N GLU A 18 -10.38 14.08 -9.29
CA GLU A 18 -9.90 12.89 -8.59
C GLU A 18 -10.92 12.34 -7.59
N ILE A 19 -11.74 13.21 -6.96
CA ILE A 19 -12.87 12.79 -6.13
C ILE A 19 -13.91 12.02 -6.97
N TYR A 20 -14.24 12.50 -8.15
CA TYR A 20 -15.21 11.85 -9.02
C TYR A 20 -14.67 10.59 -9.71
N GLU A 21 -13.37 10.43 -9.83
CA GLU A 21 -12.73 9.24 -10.38
C GLU A 21 -12.76 8.04 -9.42
N GLN A 22 -13.03 8.22 -8.12
CA GLN A 22 -12.95 7.15 -7.11
C GLN A 22 -13.76 5.89 -7.48
N PRO A 23 -15.02 5.95 -7.93
CA PRO A 23 -15.76 4.74 -8.29
C PRO A 23 -15.09 3.94 -9.41
N HIS A 24 -14.54 4.65 -10.40
CA HIS A 24 -13.84 4.02 -11.52
C HIS A 24 -12.55 3.32 -11.07
N VAL A 25 -11.69 4.01 -10.33
CA VAL A 25 -10.39 3.44 -9.89
C VAL A 25 -10.54 2.31 -8.86
N ILE A 26 -11.62 2.29 -8.08
CA ILE A 26 -11.99 1.16 -7.23
C ILE A 26 -12.26 -0.08 -8.10
N ALA A 27 -13.11 0.07 -9.12
CA ALA A 27 -13.43 -1.02 -10.04
C ALA A 27 -12.17 -1.53 -10.78
N GLU A 28 -11.29 -0.62 -11.22
CA GLU A 28 -10.03 -1.00 -11.87
C GLU A 28 -9.08 -1.72 -10.92
N THR A 29 -8.96 -1.27 -9.67
CA THR A 29 -8.09 -1.90 -8.68
C THR A 29 -8.58 -3.30 -8.31
N LEU A 30 -9.90 -3.54 -8.29
CA LEU A 30 -10.50 -4.84 -8.01
C LEU A 30 -10.57 -5.77 -9.22
N ARG A 31 -10.31 -5.24 -10.42
CA ARG A 31 -10.40 -6.04 -11.66
C ARG A 31 -9.45 -7.24 -11.63
N GLY A 32 -10.02 -8.42 -11.81
CA GLY A 32 -9.29 -9.69 -11.78
C GLY A 32 -8.97 -10.21 -10.38
N ARG A 33 -9.20 -9.41 -9.32
CA ARG A 33 -8.95 -9.80 -7.92
C ARG A 33 -10.15 -10.41 -7.22
N ILE A 34 -11.33 -10.31 -7.83
CA ILE A 34 -12.54 -10.99 -7.36
C ILE A 34 -13.04 -11.91 -8.47
N VAL A 35 -12.85 -13.21 -8.28
CA VAL A 35 -13.25 -14.25 -9.23
C VAL A 35 -14.15 -15.25 -8.51
N ASN A 36 -15.38 -15.45 -9.02
CA ASN A 36 -16.34 -16.37 -8.41
C ASN A 36 -16.55 -16.12 -6.90
N GLN A 37 -16.69 -14.86 -6.50
CA GLN A 37 -16.86 -14.42 -5.10
C GLN A 37 -15.66 -14.76 -4.18
N LYS A 38 -14.51 -15.04 -4.73
CA LYS A 38 -13.27 -15.27 -3.99
C LYS A 38 -12.23 -14.19 -4.34
N ILE A 39 -11.44 -13.84 -3.35
CA ILE A 39 -10.29 -12.96 -3.55
C ILE A 39 -9.15 -13.79 -4.16
N VAL A 40 -8.56 -13.27 -5.23
CA VAL A 40 -7.41 -13.86 -5.93
C VAL A 40 -6.30 -12.80 -5.95
N LEU A 41 -5.17 -13.12 -5.34
CA LEU A 41 -3.97 -12.29 -5.30
C LEU A 41 -2.78 -13.15 -5.72
N ASP A 42 -2.68 -13.39 -7.04
CA ASP A 42 -1.67 -14.29 -7.63
C ASP A 42 -0.24 -13.85 -7.28
N GLU A 43 -0.04 -12.56 -7.06
CA GLU A 43 1.24 -11.96 -6.66
C GLU A 43 1.74 -12.45 -5.29
N LEU A 44 0.86 -13.02 -4.47
CA LEU A 44 1.16 -13.48 -3.10
C LEU A 44 1.09 -15.02 -2.95
N ASN A 45 0.87 -15.77 -4.03
CA ASN A 45 0.68 -17.22 -3.97
C ASN A 45 1.87 -17.99 -3.39
N ASP A 46 3.08 -17.46 -3.51
CA ASP A 46 4.31 -18.11 -3.02
C ASP A 46 4.59 -17.80 -1.54
N ILE A 47 3.74 -17.01 -0.86
CA ILE A 47 3.92 -16.68 0.55
C ILE A 47 3.26 -17.74 1.42
N ASP A 48 4.03 -18.37 2.29
CA ASP A 48 3.47 -19.12 3.43
C ASP A 48 3.15 -18.15 4.58
N PHE A 49 1.89 -17.74 4.68
CA PHE A 49 1.45 -16.82 5.74
C PHE A 49 1.49 -17.43 7.15
N HIS A 50 1.57 -18.74 7.28
CA HIS A 50 1.63 -19.41 8.59
C HIS A 50 2.96 -19.24 9.31
N GLN A 51 3.99 -18.83 8.61
CA GLN A 51 5.30 -18.56 9.21
C GLN A 51 5.34 -17.27 10.06
N PHE A 52 4.38 -16.35 9.86
CA PHE A 52 4.41 -15.05 10.53
C PHE A 52 3.68 -15.07 11.88
N ASN A 53 4.25 -14.41 12.87
CA ASN A 53 3.67 -14.23 14.19
C ASN A 53 3.26 -12.78 14.48
N LYS A 54 3.61 -11.83 13.63
CA LYS A 54 3.23 -10.42 13.72
C LYS A 54 3.28 -9.75 12.34
N VAL A 55 2.52 -8.67 12.21
CA VAL A 55 2.44 -7.87 10.98
C VAL A 55 2.68 -6.41 11.31
N TYR A 56 3.49 -5.74 10.50
CA TYR A 56 3.62 -4.29 10.50
C TYR A 56 3.01 -3.70 9.23
N PHE A 57 2.22 -2.64 9.39
CA PHE A 57 1.89 -1.71 8.32
C PHE A 57 2.75 -0.45 8.50
N VAL A 58 3.48 -0.07 7.47
CA VAL A 58 4.41 1.06 7.51
C VAL A 58 4.14 2.01 6.36
N ALA A 59 3.85 3.27 6.66
CA ALA A 59 3.49 4.27 5.66
C ALA A 59 3.68 5.70 6.18
N CYS A 60 3.49 6.68 5.31
CA CYS A 60 3.45 8.12 5.63
C CYS A 60 2.13 8.73 5.19
N GLY A 61 1.71 9.83 5.84
CA GLY A 61 0.55 10.63 5.45
C GLY A 61 -0.75 9.83 5.41
N THR A 62 -1.56 10.03 4.36
CA THR A 62 -2.86 9.35 4.20
C THR A 62 -2.72 7.84 4.03
N ALA A 63 -1.63 7.35 3.45
CA ALA A 63 -1.34 5.92 3.37
C ALA A 63 -1.19 5.29 4.76
N TYR A 64 -0.67 6.03 5.75
CA TYR A 64 -0.66 5.59 7.15
C TYR A 64 -2.08 5.46 7.72
N HIS A 65 -2.99 6.37 7.39
CA HIS A 65 -4.40 6.25 7.82
C HIS A 65 -5.10 5.06 7.18
N ALA A 66 -4.83 4.75 5.91
CA ALA A 66 -5.29 3.51 5.28
C ALA A 66 -4.72 2.28 6.01
N SER A 67 -3.45 2.32 6.37
CA SER A 67 -2.77 1.27 7.13
C SER A 67 -3.37 1.06 8.52
N LEU A 68 -3.82 2.11 9.21
CA LEU A 68 -4.55 2.00 10.47
C LEU A 68 -5.86 1.22 10.32
N CYS A 69 -6.63 1.51 9.26
CA CYS A 69 -7.85 0.76 8.96
C CYS A 69 -7.53 -0.71 8.66
N GLY A 70 -6.55 -0.96 7.79
CA GLY A 70 -6.11 -2.30 7.42
C GLY A 70 -5.61 -3.11 8.61
N SER A 71 -4.85 -2.49 9.51
CA SER A 71 -4.31 -3.17 10.69
C SER A 71 -5.42 -3.69 11.61
N GLN A 72 -6.45 -2.90 11.86
CA GLN A 72 -7.59 -3.31 12.69
C GLN A 72 -8.37 -4.47 12.07
N VAL A 73 -8.58 -4.44 10.75
CA VAL A 73 -9.29 -5.51 10.04
C VAL A 73 -8.47 -6.80 10.08
N LEU A 74 -7.17 -6.71 9.77
CA LEU A 74 -6.29 -7.87 9.71
C LEU A 74 -6.08 -8.51 11.09
N GLU A 75 -5.88 -7.70 12.14
CA GLU A 75 -5.75 -8.19 13.52
C GLU A 75 -7.00 -8.96 13.97
N ARG A 76 -8.20 -8.44 13.68
CA ARG A 76 -9.45 -9.12 13.99
C ARG A 76 -9.59 -10.46 13.26
N ALA A 77 -9.19 -10.50 12.00
CA ALA A 77 -9.31 -11.69 11.15
C ALA A 77 -8.29 -12.77 11.50
N THR A 78 -7.03 -12.39 11.74
CA THR A 78 -5.91 -13.33 11.91
C THR A 78 -5.61 -13.68 13.37
N LYS A 79 -6.00 -12.81 14.32
CA LYS A 79 -5.62 -12.88 15.74
C LYS A 79 -4.11 -12.73 15.97
N LEU A 80 -3.39 -12.25 15.01
CA LEU A 80 -1.98 -11.86 15.15
C LEU A 80 -1.87 -10.40 15.61
N PRO A 81 -0.81 -10.02 16.32
CA PRO A 81 -0.48 -8.62 16.53
C PRO A 81 -0.25 -7.91 15.19
N VAL A 82 -1.01 -6.85 14.92
CA VAL A 82 -0.87 -6.03 13.72
C VAL A 82 -0.65 -4.57 14.10
N ILE A 83 0.52 -4.05 13.78
CA ILE A 83 0.98 -2.74 14.22
C ILE A 83 1.06 -1.81 13.00
N ALA A 84 0.28 -0.73 13.02
CA ALA A 84 0.45 0.35 12.05
C ALA A 84 1.35 1.45 12.63
N THR A 85 2.37 1.85 11.89
CA THR A 85 3.34 2.85 12.32
C THR A 85 3.71 3.80 11.18
N VAL A 86 4.06 5.03 11.51
CA VAL A 86 4.61 5.99 10.57
C VAL A 86 6.02 5.55 10.20
N ALA A 87 6.39 5.67 8.92
CA ALA A 87 7.66 5.16 8.44
C ALA A 87 8.89 5.80 9.10
N SER A 88 8.83 7.09 9.42
CA SER A 88 9.88 7.76 10.19
C SER A 88 10.04 7.16 11.58
N GLU A 89 8.92 6.92 12.30
CA GLU A 89 8.96 6.31 13.63
C GLU A 89 9.48 4.86 13.56
N PHE A 90 9.01 4.08 12.60
CA PHE A 90 9.50 2.71 12.38
C PHE A 90 11.02 2.69 12.23
N ARG A 91 11.58 3.63 11.47
CA ARG A 91 13.00 3.71 11.18
C ARG A 91 13.85 3.99 12.42
N TYR A 92 13.38 4.87 13.32
CA TYR A 92 14.18 5.38 14.45
C TYR A 92 13.89 4.66 15.78
N ASN A 93 12.77 3.95 15.91
CA ASN A 93 12.35 3.30 17.15
C ASN A 93 12.85 1.85 17.31
N ASP A 94 13.82 1.42 16.50
CA ASP A 94 14.36 0.06 16.52
C ASP A 94 13.26 -1.02 16.61
N PRO A 95 12.45 -1.21 15.56
CA PRO A 95 11.27 -2.05 15.62
C PRO A 95 11.61 -3.50 15.89
N LEU A 96 10.75 -4.20 16.62
CA LEU A 96 10.86 -5.63 16.91
C LEU A 96 10.51 -6.45 15.66
N VAL A 97 11.40 -6.45 14.70
CA VAL A 97 11.27 -7.11 13.41
C VAL A 97 12.30 -8.25 13.31
N ASP A 98 11.85 -9.37 12.80
CA ASP A 98 12.62 -10.59 12.61
C ASP A 98 12.09 -11.38 11.40
N GLU A 99 12.59 -12.59 11.18
CA GLU A 99 12.22 -13.49 10.08
C GLU A 99 10.77 -13.96 10.13
N GLN A 100 10.10 -13.88 11.30
CA GLN A 100 8.69 -14.21 11.48
C GLN A 100 7.79 -12.98 11.35
N THR A 101 8.31 -11.87 10.84
CA THR A 101 7.59 -10.61 10.64
C THR A 101 7.17 -10.45 9.19
N LEU A 102 5.89 -10.16 8.96
CA LEU A 102 5.40 -9.62 7.71
C LEU A 102 5.33 -8.10 7.79
N ALA A 103 6.04 -7.38 6.92
CA ALA A 103 6.01 -5.93 6.88
C ALA A 103 5.38 -5.43 5.57
N ILE A 104 4.26 -4.73 5.68
CA ILE A 104 3.47 -4.20 4.55
C ILE A 104 3.70 -2.70 4.46
N PHE A 105 4.26 -2.26 3.35
CA PHE A 105 4.59 -0.87 3.07
C PHE A 105 3.59 -0.28 2.08
N VAL A 106 2.90 0.78 2.48
CA VAL A 106 1.88 1.42 1.64
C VAL A 106 2.38 2.78 1.17
N SER A 107 2.41 2.98 -0.14
CA SER A 107 2.86 4.25 -0.73
C SER A 107 2.23 4.50 -2.10
N GLN A 108 1.62 5.67 -2.28
CA GLN A 108 1.06 6.04 -3.59
C GLN A 108 2.16 6.17 -4.64
N SER A 109 3.19 6.96 -4.39
CA SER A 109 4.29 7.21 -5.35
C SER A 109 5.31 6.06 -5.39
N GLY A 110 5.48 5.36 -4.28
CA GLY A 110 6.54 4.38 -4.09
C GLY A 110 7.95 4.98 -4.00
N GLU A 111 8.06 6.31 -3.80
CA GLU A 111 9.33 7.06 -3.77
C GLU A 111 9.53 7.84 -2.45
N THR A 112 8.66 7.67 -1.46
CA THR A 112 8.76 8.35 -0.16
C THR A 112 10.01 7.88 0.58
N ALA A 113 10.94 8.79 0.85
CA ALA A 113 12.26 8.47 1.40
C ALA A 113 12.21 7.68 2.71
N ASP A 114 11.37 8.09 3.67
CA ASP A 114 11.24 7.37 4.94
C ASP A 114 10.64 5.97 4.77
N THR A 115 9.66 5.81 3.87
CA THR A 115 9.05 4.51 3.58
C THR A 115 10.06 3.56 2.95
N LEU A 116 10.89 4.05 2.02
CA LEU A 116 11.97 3.27 1.41
C LEU A 116 13.03 2.87 2.43
N ALA A 117 13.44 3.80 3.28
CA ALA A 117 14.43 3.51 4.32
C ALA A 117 13.89 2.49 5.34
N ALA A 118 12.62 2.61 5.72
CA ALA A 118 11.96 1.65 6.61
C ALA A 118 11.84 0.25 5.98
N LEU A 119 11.53 0.16 4.68
CA LEU A 119 11.49 -1.10 3.95
C LEU A 119 12.86 -1.79 3.95
N ARG A 120 13.92 -1.05 3.65
CA ARG A 120 15.27 -1.59 3.63
C ARG A 120 15.70 -2.08 5.02
N LEU A 121 15.39 -1.33 6.08
CA LEU A 121 15.64 -1.74 7.45
C LEU A 121 14.87 -3.03 7.80
N ALA A 122 13.60 -3.15 7.43
CA ALA A 122 12.82 -4.37 7.67
C ALA A 122 13.44 -5.59 6.98
N LYS A 123 13.87 -5.44 5.73
CA LYS A 123 14.57 -6.51 4.99
C LYS A 123 15.91 -6.88 5.63
N GLU A 124 16.69 -5.90 6.05
CA GLU A 124 17.95 -6.12 6.74
C GLU A 124 17.77 -6.91 8.04
N LYS A 125 16.64 -6.69 8.74
CA LYS A 125 16.27 -7.44 9.95
C LYS A 125 15.61 -8.81 9.65
N GLY A 126 15.46 -9.19 8.38
CA GLY A 126 14.95 -10.51 7.97
C GLY A 126 13.45 -10.58 7.68
N ALA A 127 12.71 -9.48 7.79
CA ALA A 127 11.27 -9.49 7.51
C ALA A 127 10.94 -9.78 6.05
N THR A 128 9.85 -10.50 5.82
CA THR A 128 9.22 -10.56 4.49
C THR A 128 8.46 -9.27 4.23
N THR A 129 8.67 -8.65 3.07
CA THR A 129 8.10 -7.34 2.74
C THR A 129 7.11 -7.43 1.59
N ILE A 130 5.94 -6.79 1.76
CA ILE A 130 4.96 -6.53 0.71
C ILE A 130 4.88 -5.02 0.49
N ALA A 131 4.94 -4.56 -0.74
CA ALA A 131 4.62 -3.18 -1.10
C ALA A 131 3.21 -3.10 -1.69
N ILE A 132 2.41 -2.14 -1.22
CA ILE A 132 1.17 -1.70 -1.87
C ILE A 132 1.47 -0.35 -2.51
N ALA A 133 1.56 -0.30 -3.83
CA ALA A 133 2.00 0.88 -4.58
C ALA A 133 1.09 1.17 -5.77
N ASN A 134 1.06 2.44 -6.19
CA ASN A 134 0.26 2.84 -7.37
C ASN A 134 1.13 3.03 -8.62
N VAL A 135 2.43 3.29 -8.47
CA VAL A 135 3.33 3.55 -9.60
C VAL A 135 4.11 2.28 -9.93
N LEU A 136 3.88 1.78 -11.14
CA LEU A 136 4.59 0.62 -11.68
C LEU A 136 6.10 0.91 -11.78
N GLY A 137 6.93 -0.03 -11.33
CA GLY A 137 8.38 0.10 -11.40
C GLY A 137 8.97 1.17 -10.48
N SER A 138 8.21 1.67 -9.51
CA SER A 138 8.72 2.57 -8.47
C SER A 138 9.80 1.88 -7.62
N THR A 139 10.59 2.66 -6.90
CA THR A 139 11.68 2.13 -6.08
C THR A 139 11.18 1.13 -5.04
N ILE A 140 10.06 1.43 -4.36
CA ILE A 140 9.49 0.51 -3.36
C ILE A 140 9.08 -0.83 -3.97
N SER A 141 8.54 -0.81 -5.20
CA SER A 141 8.11 -2.02 -5.90
C SER A 141 9.28 -2.90 -6.37
N ARG A 142 10.45 -2.30 -6.61
CA ARG A 142 11.67 -3.05 -6.92
C ARG A 142 12.36 -3.60 -5.68
N ASP A 143 12.27 -2.87 -4.56
CA ASP A 143 12.98 -3.22 -3.33
C ASP A 143 12.21 -4.24 -2.46
N ALA A 144 10.88 -4.30 -2.55
CA ALA A 144 10.06 -5.25 -1.79
C ALA A 144 10.18 -6.70 -2.30
N ASN A 145 9.88 -7.70 -1.45
CA ASN A 145 9.82 -9.09 -1.87
C ASN A 145 8.60 -9.35 -2.77
N TYR A 146 7.45 -8.75 -2.43
CA TYR A 146 6.19 -8.88 -3.15
C TYR A 146 5.54 -7.51 -3.35
N VAL A 147 4.75 -7.37 -4.39
CA VAL A 147 4.11 -6.11 -4.73
C VAL A 147 2.66 -6.32 -5.13
N LEU A 148 1.77 -5.51 -4.53
CA LEU A 148 0.40 -5.34 -4.97
C LEU A 148 0.25 -3.92 -5.55
N TYR A 149 -0.26 -3.81 -6.76
CA TYR A 149 -0.50 -2.52 -7.37
C TYR A 149 -1.96 -2.10 -7.23
N THR A 150 -2.18 -0.87 -6.79
CA THR A 150 -3.45 -0.16 -6.96
C THR A 150 -3.53 0.43 -8.36
N CYS A 151 -4.73 0.69 -8.85
CA CYS A 151 -4.96 1.27 -10.17
C CYS A 151 -5.61 2.66 -10.07
N ALA A 152 -5.10 3.51 -9.17
CA ALA A 152 -5.63 4.86 -8.98
C ALA A 152 -5.30 5.83 -10.14
N GLY A 153 -4.35 5.47 -11.00
CA GLY A 153 -3.82 6.39 -11.99
C GLY A 153 -3.01 7.53 -11.37
N PRO A 154 -2.68 8.58 -12.14
CA PRO A 154 -1.97 9.74 -11.61
C PRO A 154 -2.86 10.54 -10.65
N GLU A 155 -2.34 10.89 -9.48
CA GLU A 155 -2.97 11.80 -8.52
C GLU A 155 -2.09 13.06 -8.40
N ILE A 156 -2.63 14.21 -8.78
CA ILE A 156 -1.92 15.50 -8.90
C ILE A 156 -2.26 16.40 -7.72
N ALA A 157 -3.48 16.33 -7.19
CA ALA A 157 -3.88 17.07 -6.01
C ALA A 157 -3.00 16.72 -4.81
N VAL A 158 -2.65 17.73 -4.01
CA VAL A 158 -1.79 17.55 -2.83
C VAL A 158 -2.47 16.67 -1.78
N ALA A 159 -3.76 16.92 -1.52
CA ALA A 159 -4.54 16.06 -0.64
C ALA A 159 -4.98 14.81 -1.39
N SER A 160 -4.62 13.64 -0.87
CA SER A 160 -4.94 12.36 -1.48
C SER A 160 -6.44 12.05 -1.37
N THR A 161 -7.01 11.55 -2.45
CA THR A 161 -8.42 11.14 -2.55
C THR A 161 -8.52 9.71 -3.11
N LYS A 162 -8.44 9.54 -4.41
CA LYS A 162 -8.58 8.24 -5.08
C LYS A 162 -7.46 7.24 -4.74
N ALA A 163 -6.23 7.71 -4.53
CA ALA A 163 -5.14 6.84 -4.11
C ALA A 163 -5.40 6.28 -2.71
N TYR A 164 -5.87 7.10 -1.77
CA TYR A 164 -6.27 6.64 -0.44
C TYR A 164 -7.39 5.58 -0.51
N THR A 165 -8.43 5.85 -1.29
CA THR A 165 -9.57 4.93 -1.45
C THR A 165 -9.13 3.58 -2.02
N THR A 166 -8.23 3.58 -3.01
CA THR A 166 -7.71 2.33 -3.60
C THR A 166 -6.75 1.57 -2.67
N GLN A 167 -6.15 2.23 -1.69
CA GLN A 167 -5.33 1.58 -0.65
C GLN A 167 -6.18 0.89 0.42
N LEU A 168 -7.46 1.28 0.59
CA LEU A 168 -8.37 0.67 1.55
C LEU A 168 -8.96 -0.67 1.08
N ILE A 169 -8.97 -0.92 -0.22
CA ILE A 169 -9.58 -2.11 -0.83
C ILE A 169 -8.54 -3.16 -1.16
#